data_9c2c12ba1c41e98fa787a55d45e88078
#
_entry.id   9c2c12ba1c41e98fa787a55d45e88078
#
_cell.length_a   1.000
_cell.length_b   1.000
_cell.length_c   1.000
_cell.angle_alpha   90.00
_cell.angle_beta   90.00
_cell.angle_gamma   90.00
#
_symmetry.space_group_name_H-M   'P 1'
#
loop_
_entity.id
_entity.type
_entity.pdbx_description
1 polymer ?
#
loop_
_entity_poly.entity_id
_entity_poly.type
_entity_poly.pdbx_seq_one_letter_code
_entity_poly.pdbx_strand_id
1 'polypeptide(L)'
;MRLYLVRHGIAVEGLKGGITRDSERPLTDEGREEMKLVAKALCKMNIKADLVLSSPLVRARQTAEYIAEAFGLDVKLTDALAPAVNHTQLFKSVARHEGAKEIFLVGHEPDMGMLVGNLIYAGL
;
A
#
# COMPACT_ATOMS: atom_id res chain seq x y z
N MET A 1 12.59 8.30 -9.94
CA MET A 1 11.59 7.89 -8.91
C MET A 1 11.39 6.39 -8.95
N ARG A 2 11.37 5.73 -7.80
CA ARG A 2 11.05 4.31 -7.70
C ARG A 2 9.74 4.13 -6.94
N LEU A 3 8.87 3.31 -7.47
CA LEU A 3 7.58 2.98 -6.85
C LEU A 3 7.60 1.49 -6.47
N TYR A 4 7.32 1.22 -5.21
CA TYR A 4 7.19 -0.15 -4.70
C TYR A 4 5.71 -0.40 -4.46
N LEU A 5 5.12 -1.29 -5.26
CA LEU A 5 3.71 -1.60 -5.17
C LEU A 5 3.49 -2.75 -4.21
N VAL A 6 2.69 -2.53 -3.19
CA VAL A 6 2.44 -3.50 -2.14
C VAL A 6 0.95 -3.78 -2.06
N ARG A 7 0.59 -5.05 -2.21
CA ARG A 7 -0.76 -5.52 -1.90
C ARG A 7 -0.90 -5.65 -0.39
N HIS A 8 -2.07 -5.26 0.15
CA HIS A 8 -2.34 -5.46 1.58
C HIS A 8 -2.23 -6.94 1.97
N GLY A 9 -1.93 -7.21 3.24
CA GLY A 9 -1.84 -8.57 3.78
C GLY A 9 -3.19 -9.25 3.92
N ILE A 10 -3.17 -10.48 4.44
CA ILE A 10 -4.37 -11.31 4.63
C ILE A 10 -5.37 -10.61 5.54
N ALA A 11 -6.57 -10.35 5.01
CA ALA A 11 -7.64 -9.67 5.73
C ALA A 11 -8.73 -10.64 6.17
N VAL A 12 -9.47 -10.24 7.21
CA VAL A 12 -10.65 -10.98 7.68
C VAL A 12 -11.65 -11.10 6.53
N GLU A 13 -12.18 -12.30 6.33
CA GLU A 13 -13.18 -12.56 5.28
C GLU A 13 -14.56 -12.14 5.75
N GLY A 14 -15.30 -11.49 4.86
CA GLY A 14 -16.69 -11.13 5.09
C GLY A 14 -16.90 -10.10 6.20
N LEU A 15 -18.14 -9.87 6.53
CA LEU A 15 -18.56 -8.91 7.54
C LEU A 15 -18.86 -9.63 8.84
N LYS A 16 -17.86 -9.81 9.70
CA LYS A 16 -17.96 -10.56 10.96
C LYS A 16 -17.56 -9.66 12.14
N GLY A 17 -17.99 -10.05 13.33
CA GLY A 17 -17.52 -9.43 14.57
C GLY A 17 -17.79 -7.94 14.70
N GLY A 18 -18.98 -7.49 14.28
CA GLY A 18 -19.35 -6.07 14.34
C GLY A 18 -18.89 -5.25 13.15
N ILE A 19 -18.19 -5.85 12.22
CA ILE A 19 -17.77 -5.18 10.97
C ILE A 19 -19.01 -5.06 10.07
N THR A 20 -19.35 -3.83 9.66
CA THR A 20 -20.52 -3.56 8.82
C THR A 20 -20.19 -3.20 7.39
N ARG A 21 -18.91 -2.87 7.10
CA ARG A 21 -18.47 -2.43 5.78
C ARG A 21 -17.19 -3.15 5.37
N ASP A 22 -17.06 -3.42 4.07
CA ASP A 22 -15.85 -3.99 3.51
C ASP A 22 -14.60 -3.16 3.85
N SER A 23 -14.72 -1.83 3.82
CA SER A 23 -13.62 -0.92 4.11
C SER A 23 -13.09 -1.04 5.54
N GLU A 24 -13.85 -1.62 6.45
CA GLU A 24 -13.50 -1.79 7.86
C GLU A 24 -12.83 -3.14 8.17
N ARG A 25 -12.77 -4.06 7.20
CA ARG A 25 -12.15 -5.38 7.42
C ARG A 25 -10.66 -5.25 7.72
N PRO A 26 -10.22 -5.67 8.91
CA PRO A 26 -8.80 -5.57 9.28
C PRO A 26 -8.01 -6.76 8.76
N LEU A 27 -6.69 -6.69 8.93
CA LEU A 27 -5.82 -7.85 8.76
C LEU A 27 -6.19 -8.92 9.80
N THR A 28 -6.03 -10.18 9.42
CA THR A 28 -6.08 -11.30 10.37
C THR A 28 -4.82 -11.27 11.24
N ASP A 29 -4.82 -12.05 12.34
CA ASP A 29 -3.61 -12.21 13.16
C ASP A 29 -2.47 -12.79 12.33
N GLU A 30 -2.77 -13.76 11.46
CA GLU A 30 -1.80 -14.31 10.50
C GLU A 30 -1.28 -13.23 9.57
N GLY A 31 -2.17 -12.39 9.02
CA GLY A 31 -1.79 -11.28 8.15
C GLY A 31 -0.85 -10.29 8.84
N ARG A 32 -1.09 -9.99 10.10
CA ARG A 32 -0.23 -9.11 10.89
C ARG A 32 1.15 -9.69 11.11
N GLU A 33 1.23 -10.96 11.49
CA GLU A 33 2.52 -11.63 11.67
C GLU A 33 3.31 -11.69 10.36
N GLU A 34 2.62 -11.98 9.27
CA GLU A 34 3.21 -12.01 7.94
C GLU A 34 3.76 -10.63 7.54
N MET A 35 3.01 -9.57 7.81
CA MET A 35 3.44 -8.21 7.48
C MET A 35 4.62 -7.75 8.33
N LYS A 36 4.73 -8.19 9.57
CA LYS A 36 5.93 -7.93 10.38
C LYS A 36 7.17 -8.52 9.73
N LEU A 37 7.06 -9.75 9.22
CA LEU A 37 8.17 -10.42 8.53
C LEU A 37 8.51 -9.73 7.20
N VAL A 38 7.49 -9.36 6.43
CA VAL A 38 7.67 -8.65 5.16
C VAL A 38 8.37 -7.31 5.38
N ALA A 39 7.91 -6.52 6.34
CA ALA A 39 8.51 -5.22 6.65
C ALA A 39 9.99 -5.37 7.06
N LYS A 40 10.28 -6.38 7.87
CA LYS A 40 11.65 -6.68 8.28
C LYS A 40 12.53 -7.09 7.10
N ALA A 41 11.99 -7.89 6.18
CA ALA A 41 12.71 -8.30 4.98
C ALA A 41 12.97 -7.11 4.05
N LEU A 42 12.00 -6.22 3.90
CA LEU A 42 12.16 -5.01 3.07
C LEU A 42 13.28 -4.11 3.60
N CYS A 43 13.44 -4.02 4.92
CA CYS A 43 14.53 -3.23 5.51
C CYS A 43 15.92 -3.79 5.21
N LYS A 44 16.03 -5.08 4.90
CA LYS A 44 17.30 -5.72 4.53
C LYS A 44 17.64 -5.56 3.06
N MET A 45 16.69 -5.09 2.26
CA MET A 45 16.92 -4.76 0.86
C MET A 45 17.46 -3.33 0.78
N ASN A 46 18.12 -3.02 -0.32
CA ASN A 46 18.68 -1.69 -0.52
C ASN A 46 17.59 -0.69 -0.95
N ILE A 47 16.59 -0.52 -0.10
CA ILE A 47 15.47 0.42 -0.32
C ILE A 47 15.65 1.62 0.62
N LYS A 48 15.61 2.81 0.03
CA LYS A 48 15.70 4.08 0.76
C LYS A 48 14.39 4.85 0.60
N ALA A 49 13.32 4.29 1.18
CA ALA A 49 12.00 4.87 1.03
C ALA A 49 11.89 6.23 1.73
N ASP A 50 11.24 7.17 1.04
CA ASP A 50 10.97 8.53 1.51
C ASP A 50 9.52 8.68 1.97
N LEU A 51 8.62 7.87 1.46
CA LEU A 51 7.18 8.09 1.58
C LEU A 51 6.43 6.77 1.52
N VAL A 52 5.38 6.67 2.33
CA VAL A 52 4.42 5.56 2.28
C VAL A 52 3.03 6.14 2.03
N LEU A 53 2.47 5.86 0.87
CA LEU A 53 1.10 6.20 0.52
C LEU A 53 0.23 4.95 0.62
N SER A 54 -0.95 5.07 1.19
CA SER A 54 -1.85 3.94 1.39
C SER A 54 -3.29 4.25 1.05
N SER A 55 -3.98 3.23 0.54
CA SER A 55 -5.44 3.21 0.55
C SER A 55 -5.96 3.46 1.96
N PRO A 56 -7.09 4.17 2.11
CA PRO A 56 -7.69 4.41 3.42
C PRO A 56 -8.39 3.20 4.04
N LEU A 57 -8.57 2.11 3.29
CA LEU A 57 -9.19 0.90 3.82
C LEU A 57 -8.34 0.30 4.93
N VAL A 58 -8.98 -0.20 5.99
CA VAL A 58 -8.28 -0.63 7.21
C VAL A 58 -7.16 -1.63 6.93
N ARG A 59 -7.43 -2.67 6.13
CA ARG A 59 -6.43 -3.69 5.80
C ARG A 59 -5.18 -3.15 5.11
N ALA A 60 -5.35 -2.16 4.25
CA ALA A 60 -4.23 -1.51 3.56
C ALA A 60 -3.48 -0.58 4.50
N ARG A 61 -4.19 0.22 5.26
CA ARG A 61 -3.60 1.12 6.24
C ARG A 61 -2.77 0.37 7.27
N GLN A 62 -3.28 -0.74 7.79
CA GLN A 62 -2.55 -1.58 8.74
C GLN A 62 -1.27 -2.15 8.11
N THR A 63 -1.36 -2.62 6.86
CA THR A 63 -0.19 -3.09 6.11
C THR A 63 0.85 -1.98 5.98
N ALA A 64 0.40 -0.80 5.58
CA ALA A 64 1.26 0.37 5.41
C ALA A 64 1.94 0.79 6.72
N GLU A 65 1.24 0.69 7.85
CA GLU A 65 1.77 1.02 9.17
C GLU A 65 2.96 0.14 9.55
N TYR A 66 2.92 -1.15 9.25
CA TYR A 66 4.06 -2.04 9.48
C TYR A 66 5.28 -1.63 8.66
N ILE A 67 5.06 -1.28 7.39
CA ILE A 67 6.15 -0.84 6.50
C ILE A 67 6.70 0.52 6.98
N ALA A 68 5.82 1.46 7.26
CA ALA A 68 6.22 2.80 7.69
C ALA A 68 7.02 2.76 8.99
N GLU A 69 6.59 1.96 9.97
CA GLU A 69 7.31 1.78 11.23
C GLU A 69 8.72 1.25 10.98
N ALA A 70 8.86 0.26 10.10
CA ALA A 70 10.16 -0.33 9.80
C ALA A 70 11.13 0.68 9.15
N PHE A 71 10.62 1.63 8.38
CA PHE A 71 11.43 2.64 7.68
C PHE A 71 11.48 3.99 8.40
N GLY A 72 10.84 4.11 9.57
CA GLY A 72 10.82 5.37 10.31
C GLY A 72 10.01 6.47 9.62
N LEU A 73 8.96 6.09 8.90
CA LEU A 73 8.12 7.00 8.13
C LEU A 73 6.68 7.03 8.66
N ASP A 74 5.95 8.07 8.32
CA ASP A 74 4.52 8.16 8.57
C ASP A 74 3.73 7.66 7.36
N VAL A 75 2.55 7.09 7.61
CA VAL A 75 1.63 6.70 6.53
C VAL A 75 0.82 7.92 6.12
N LYS A 76 0.74 8.16 4.82
CA LYS A 76 -0.18 9.14 4.24
C LYS A 76 -1.27 8.42 3.47
N LEU A 77 -2.51 8.67 3.85
CA LEU A 77 -3.67 8.04 3.21
C LEU A 77 -4.05 8.83 1.94
N THR A 78 -4.45 8.10 0.91
CA THR A 78 -4.96 8.70 -0.31
C THR A 78 -6.09 7.87 -0.90
N ASP A 79 -7.20 8.52 -1.23
CA ASP A 79 -8.32 7.87 -1.91
C ASP A 79 -7.93 7.37 -3.30
N ALA A 80 -6.86 7.91 -3.86
CA ALA A 80 -6.35 7.47 -5.16
C ALA A 80 -5.91 5.99 -5.16
N LEU A 81 -5.64 5.41 -3.98
CA LEU A 81 -5.30 3.99 -3.83
C LEU A 81 -6.47 3.13 -3.35
N ALA A 82 -7.64 3.70 -3.13
CA ALA A 82 -8.83 2.91 -2.81
C ALA A 82 -9.20 2.01 -4.00
N PRO A 83 -9.96 0.90 -3.77
CA PRO A 83 -10.31 -0.01 -4.86
C PRO A 83 -10.89 0.69 -6.08
N ALA A 84 -10.64 0.16 -7.28
CA ALA A 84 -10.96 0.74 -8.57
C ALA A 84 -10.12 2.01 -8.85
N VAL A 85 -8.81 1.86 -8.79
CA VAL A 85 -7.85 2.96 -8.97
C VAL A 85 -7.97 3.60 -10.35
N ASN A 86 -8.08 4.92 -10.37
CA ASN A 86 -7.87 5.71 -11.57
C ASN A 86 -6.38 6.04 -11.66
N HIS A 87 -5.70 5.47 -12.64
CA HIS A 87 -4.24 5.59 -12.76
C HIS A 87 -3.78 7.03 -12.95
N THR A 88 -4.53 7.83 -13.70
CA THR A 88 -4.19 9.24 -13.90
C THR A 88 -4.23 10.02 -12.58
N GLN A 89 -5.27 9.81 -11.78
CA GLN A 89 -5.39 10.45 -10.47
C GLN A 89 -4.30 9.98 -9.51
N LEU A 90 -3.96 8.69 -9.55
CA LEU A 90 -2.88 8.16 -8.72
C LEU A 90 -1.55 8.82 -9.08
N PHE A 91 -1.22 8.91 -10.36
CA PHE A 91 0.02 9.55 -10.79
C PHE A 91 0.08 11.04 -10.42
N LYS A 92 -1.05 11.74 -10.50
CA LYS A 92 -1.13 13.12 -10.03
C LYS A 92 -0.91 13.22 -8.52
N SER A 93 -1.47 12.29 -7.76
CA SER A 93 -1.29 12.24 -6.31
C SER A 93 0.18 12.01 -5.95
N VAL A 94 0.85 11.09 -6.62
CA VAL A 94 2.28 10.81 -6.44
C VAL A 94 3.12 12.05 -6.80
N ALA A 95 2.79 12.69 -7.91
CA ALA A 95 3.53 13.86 -8.40
C ALA A 95 3.46 15.06 -7.45
N ARG A 96 2.46 15.15 -6.59
CA ARG A 96 2.35 16.20 -5.57
C ARG A 96 3.42 16.12 -4.50
N HIS A 97 4.04 14.96 -4.33
CA HIS A 97 5.11 14.75 -3.37
C HIS A 97 6.47 15.00 -4.01
N GLU A 98 6.71 16.28 -4.34
CA GLU A 98 7.97 16.70 -4.93
C GLU A 98 9.13 16.39 -3.99
N GLY A 99 10.21 15.87 -4.56
CA GLY A 99 11.40 15.51 -3.80
C GLY A 99 11.39 14.08 -3.28
N ALA A 100 10.27 13.39 -3.26
CA ALA A 100 10.22 11.97 -2.91
C ALA A 100 10.81 11.14 -4.06
N LYS A 101 11.75 10.25 -3.75
CA LYS A 101 12.47 9.46 -4.75
C LYS A 101 12.08 8.00 -4.76
N GLU A 102 11.76 7.44 -3.60
CA GLU A 102 11.36 6.05 -3.45
C GLU A 102 10.11 6.00 -2.57
N ILE A 103 9.02 5.52 -3.16
CA ILE A 103 7.69 5.57 -2.55
C ILE A 103 7.07 4.19 -2.49
N PHE A 104 6.55 3.81 -1.33
CA PHE A 104 5.67 2.64 -1.21
C PHE A 104 4.23 3.05 -1.49
N LEU A 105 3.58 2.30 -2.37
CA LEU A 105 2.15 2.42 -2.65
C LEU A 105 1.46 1.16 -2.16
N VAL A 106 0.63 1.29 -1.13
CA VAL A 106 -0.08 0.15 -0.54
C VAL A 106 -1.53 0.18 -0.95
N GLY A 107 -1.97 -0.86 -1.61
CA GLY A 107 -3.32 -0.92 -2.17
C GLY A 107 -3.84 -2.34 -2.33
N HIS A 108 -4.64 -2.54 -3.35
CA HIS A 108 -5.47 -3.72 -3.54
C HIS A 108 -5.22 -4.39 -4.89
N GLU A 109 -5.44 -5.71 -4.97
CA GLU A 109 -5.56 -6.40 -6.25
C GLU A 109 -7.03 -6.32 -6.72
N PRO A 110 -7.29 -6.26 -8.02
CA PRO A 110 -6.33 -6.36 -9.13
C PRO A 110 -5.63 -5.04 -9.50
N ASP A 111 -5.93 -3.94 -8.81
CA ASP A 111 -5.43 -2.60 -9.17
C ASP A 111 -3.90 -2.53 -9.23
N MET A 112 -3.21 -3.14 -8.27
CA MET A 112 -1.73 -3.10 -8.24
C MET A 112 -1.12 -3.82 -9.44
N GLY A 113 -1.65 -4.98 -9.81
CA GLY A 113 -1.20 -5.70 -11.00
C GLY A 113 -1.45 -4.94 -12.29
N MET A 114 -2.63 -4.32 -12.41
CA MET A 114 -2.97 -3.49 -13.58
C MET A 114 -2.07 -2.26 -13.68
N LEU A 115 -1.74 -1.65 -12.55
CA LEU A 115 -0.84 -0.50 -12.50
C LEU A 115 0.55 -0.88 -13.01
N VAL A 116 1.09 -2.02 -12.59
CA VAL A 116 2.39 -2.53 -13.09
C VAL A 116 2.32 -2.72 -14.61
N GLY A 117 1.25 -3.33 -15.13
CA GLY A 117 1.06 -3.52 -16.56
C GLY A 117 1.09 -2.21 -17.32
N ASN A 118 0.40 -1.19 -16.83
CA ASN A 118 0.38 0.13 -17.45
C ASN A 118 1.75 0.82 -17.41
N LEU A 119 2.47 0.69 -16.33
CA LEU A 119 3.82 1.26 -16.21
C LEU A 119 4.78 0.62 -17.22
N ILE A 120 4.74 -0.70 -17.36
CA ILE A 120 5.56 -1.43 -18.33
C ILE A 120 5.19 -1.03 -19.75
N TYR A 121 3.89 -0.97 -20.06
CA TYR A 121 3.40 -0.61 -21.38
C TYR A 121 3.77 0.81 -21.78
N ALA A 122 3.81 1.73 -20.81
CA ALA A 122 4.19 3.11 -21.05
C ALA A 122 5.71 3.31 -21.22
N GLY A 123 6.51 2.26 -21.08
CA GLY A 123 7.95 2.32 -21.26
C GLY A 123 8.68 2.89 -20.05
N LEU A 124 8.08 2.79 -18.90
CA LEU A 124 8.70 3.22 -17.63
C LEU A 124 9.58 2.08 -17.01
#